data_f074510b96d665da075b4695eaa55a32
#
_entry.id   f074510b96d665da075b4695eaa55a32
#
_cell.length_a   1.000
_cell.length_b   1.000
_cell.length_c   1.000
_cell.angle_alpha   90.00
_cell.angle_beta   90.00
_cell.angle_gamma   90.00
#
_symmetry.space_group_name_H-M   'P 1'
#
loop_
_entity.id
_entity.type
_entity.pdbx_description
1 polymer ?
#
loop_
_entity_poly.entity_id
_entity_poly.type
_entity_poly.pdbx_seq_one_letter_code
_entity_poly.pdbx_strand_id
1 'polypeptide(L)'
;VPAGQTILGLVVGRERLGRIIGTIGVAIVIAPLLGTSLGAVLLQVCGWRVLFFINVPLSLCAWLAGWKLLPRPTIKNDKPLSLDWMGLILILCSLPLLMEGIKGVSLNSGENSGNIILLSVGALFIGLFIFRSFRIDSPLLHLSLFKHRGFTLSALLMAIGGAVNFGGQFLLPLYFRDVCHEALADVGLLLT
;
A
#
# COMPACT_ATOMS: atom_id res chain seq x y z
N VAL A 1 -7.70 -2.39 0.14
CA VAL A 1 -7.59 -3.32 1.30
C VAL A 1 -8.09 -2.67 2.59
N PRO A 2 -7.67 -1.45 3.03
CA PRO A 2 -8.11 -0.88 4.31
C PRO A 2 -9.62 -0.72 4.46
N ALA A 3 -10.31 -0.20 3.44
CA ALA A 3 -11.76 -0.04 3.45
C ALA A 3 -12.50 -1.37 3.63
N GLY A 4 -12.04 -2.44 2.97
CA GLY A 4 -12.61 -3.78 3.12
C GLY A 4 -12.47 -4.32 4.55
N GLN A 5 -11.32 -4.11 5.18
CA GLN A 5 -11.10 -4.52 6.57
C GLN A 5 -11.99 -3.75 7.56
N THR A 6 -12.22 -2.46 7.31
CA THR A 6 -13.12 -1.64 8.13
C THR A 6 -14.57 -2.12 7.99
N ILE A 7 -15.04 -2.37 6.78
CA ILE A 7 -16.40 -2.89 6.51
C ILE A 7 -16.58 -4.26 7.19
N LEU A 8 -15.59 -5.15 7.05
CA LEU A 8 -15.61 -6.47 7.72
C LEU A 8 -15.71 -6.34 9.24
N GLY A 9 -14.93 -5.42 9.83
CA GLY A 9 -14.98 -5.16 11.27
C GLY A 9 -16.35 -4.70 11.76
N LEU A 10 -17.05 -3.89 10.94
CA LEU A 10 -18.38 -3.38 11.25
C LEU A 10 -19.49 -4.44 11.09
N VAL A 11 -19.39 -5.28 10.06
CA VAL A 11 -20.45 -6.24 9.69
C VAL A 11 -20.37 -7.55 10.49
N VAL A 12 -19.15 -8.05 10.72
CA VAL A 12 -18.93 -9.42 11.25
C VAL A 12 -18.84 -9.46 12.78
N GLY A 13 -18.47 -8.35 13.40
CA GLY A 13 -18.20 -8.29 14.84
C GLY A 13 -16.83 -8.88 15.21
N ARG A 14 -16.38 -8.56 16.44
CA ARG A 14 -15.00 -8.86 16.89
C ARG A 14 -14.70 -10.37 17.02
N GLU A 15 -15.68 -11.19 17.39
CA GLU A 15 -15.47 -12.61 17.67
C GLU A 15 -15.15 -13.45 16.41
N ARG A 16 -15.73 -13.10 15.27
CA ARG A 16 -15.53 -13.83 14.01
C ARG A 16 -14.49 -13.20 13.09
N LEU A 17 -14.02 -12.00 13.44
CA LEU A 17 -13.10 -11.23 12.64
C LEU A 17 -11.79 -11.99 12.37
N GLY A 18 -11.23 -12.67 13.39
CA GLY A 18 -10.00 -13.43 13.26
C GLY A 18 -10.07 -14.56 12.23
N ARG A 19 -11.19 -15.31 12.21
CA ARG A 19 -11.37 -16.39 11.23
C ARG A 19 -11.48 -15.86 9.80
N ILE A 20 -12.22 -14.78 9.61
CA ILE A 20 -12.40 -14.19 8.27
C ILE A 20 -11.12 -13.54 7.77
N ILE A 21 -10.40 -12.83 8.64
CA ILE A 21 -9.07 -12.28 8.28
C ILE A 21 -8.10 -13.40 7.92
N GLY A 22 -8.13 -14.53 8.63
CA GLY A 22 -7.33 -15.71 8.29
C GLY A 22 -7.65 -16.25 6.89
N THR A 23 -8.94 -16.37 6.54
CA THR A 23 -9.37 -16.82 5.21
C THR A 23 -8.96 -15.84 4.10
N ILE A 24 -9.10 -14.54 4.35
CA ILE A 24 -8.63 -13.49 3.41
C ILE A 24 -7.10 -13.50 3.31
N GLY A 25 -6.41 -13.79 4.42
CA GLY A 25 -4.95 -13.91 4.45
C GLY A 25 -4.44 -14.97 3.49
N VAL A 26 -5.12 -16.10 3.36
CA VAL A 26 -4.78 -17.13 2.37
C VAL A 26 -4.87 -16.57 0.95
N ALA A 27 -5.94 -15.85 0.64
CA ALA A 27 -6.09 -15.23 -0.68
C ALA A 27 -5.00 -14.17 -0.94
N ILE A 28 -4.62 -13.39 0.07
CA ILE A 28 -3.55 -12.37 -0.04
C ILE A 28 -2.19 -13.01 -0.34
N VAL A 29 -1.92 -14.21 0.18
CA VAL A 29 -0.66 -14.93 -0.09
C VAL A 29 -0.69 -15.60 -1.46
N ILE A 30 -1.80 -16.23 -1.84
CA ILE A 30 -1.91 -16.95 -3.11
C ILE A 30 -2.00 -16.00 -4.32
N ALA A 31 -2.65 -14.85 -4.16
CA ALA A 31 -2.87 -13.92 -5.28
C ALA A 31 -1.56 -13.41 -5.93
N PRO A 32 -0.51 -13.00 -5.21
CA PRO A 32 0.76 -12.65 -5.83
C PRO A 32 1.44 -13.81 -6.56
N LEU A 33 1.39 -15.03 -5.99
CA LEU A 33 1.97 -16.22 -6.61
C LEU A 33 1.31 -16.53 -7.96
N LEU A 34 -0.01 -16.59 -7.98
CA LEU A 34 -0.75 -16.76 -9.23
C LEU A 34 -0.57 -15.57 -10.19
N GLY A 35 -0.52 -14.35 -9.63
CA GLY A 35 -0.37 -13.12 -10.40
C GLY A 35 0.94 -13.03 -11.17
N THR A 36 2.05 -13.43 -10.55
CA THR A 36 3.37 -13.44 -11.23
C THR A 36 3.42 -14.46 -12.36
N SER A 37 2.94 -15.69 -12.14
CA SER A 37 2.92 -16.73 -13.16
C SER A 37 1.99 -16.40 -14.32
N LEU A 38 0.73 -16.04 -14.01
CA LEU A 38 -0.24 -15.64 -15.02
C LEU A 38 0.22 -14.39 -15.78
N GLY A 39 0.81 -13.43 -15.06
CA GLY A 39 1.37 -12.22 -15.64
C GLY A 39 2.50 -12.50 -16.62
N ALA A 40 3.42 -13.39 -16.28
CA ALA A 40 4.52 -13.80 -17.16
C ALA A 40 4.01 -14.47 -18.44
N VAL A 41 3.06 -15.41 -18.33
CA VAL A 41 2.44 -16.08 -19.48
C VAL A 41 1.69 -15.09 -20.37
N LEU A 42 0.86 -14.23 -19.78
CA LEU A 42 0.10 -13.21 -20.52
C LEU A 42 1.02 -12.22 -21.24
N LEU A 43 2.13 -11.85 -20.60
CA LEU A 43 3.11 -10.95 -21.19
C LEU A 43 3.75 -11.56 -22.44
N GLN A 44 4.06 -12.86 -22.41
CA GLN A 44 4.65 -13.57 -23.54
C GLN A 44 3.68 -13.75 -24.71
N VAL A 45 2.41 -14.09 -24.42
CA VAL A 45 1.43 -14.43 -25.47
C VAL A 45 0.72 -13.20 -26.02
N CYS A 46 0.33 -12.27 -25.16
CA CYS A 46 -0.58 -11.18 -25.51
C CYS A 46 0.05 -9.79 -25.41
N GLY A 47 1.26 -9.70 -24.84
CA GLY A 47 1.95 -8.43 -24.63
C GLY A 47 1.46 -7.63 -23.41
N TRP A 48 2.18 -6.55 -23.07
CA TRP A 48 1.99 -5.79 -21.83
C TRP A 48 0.62 -5.10 -21.67
N ARG A 49 -0.04 -4.76 -22.79
CA ARG A 49 -1.34 -4.07 -22.75
C ARG A 49 -2.44 -4.92 -22.12
N VAL A 50 -2.42 -6.22 -22.32
CA VAL A 50 -3.44 -7.14 -21.78
C VAL A 50 -3.37 -7.22 -20.26
N LEU A 51 -2.18 -7.05 -19.66
CA LEU A 51 -2.02 -6.98 -18.20
C LEU A 51 -2.84 -5.84 -17.57
N PHE A 52 -3.01 -4.73 -18.27
CA PHE A 52 -3.86 -3.64 -17.80
C PHE A 52 -5.34 -3.89 -18.08
N PHE A 53 -5.66 -4.43 -19.27
CA PHE A 53 -7.06 -4.68 -19.65
C PHE A 53 -7.73 -5.75 -18.80
N ILE A 54 -7.00 -6.73 -18.26
CA ILE A 54 -7.57 -7.79 -17.40
C ILE A 54 -8.11 -7.20 -16.08
N ASN A 55 -7.58 -6.07 -15.62
CA ASN A 55 -8.07 -5.41 -14.43
C ASN A 55 -9.45 -4.76 -14.61
N VAL A 56 -9.84 -4.41 -15.85
CA VAL A 56 -11.13 -3.77 -16.14
C VAL A 56 -12.30 -4.70 -15.84
N PRO A 57 -12.39 -5.93 -16.39
CA PRO A 57 -13.47 -6.85 -16.07
C PRO A 57 -13.47 -7.27 -14.60
N LEU A 58 -12.29 -7.48 -13.99
CA LEU A 58 -12.18 -7.83 -12.58
C LEU A 58 -12.72 -6.70 -11.67
N SER A 59 -12.36 -5.46 -11.97
CA SER A 59 -12.85 -4.29 -11.24
C SER A 59 -14.35 -4.09 -11.41
N LEU A 60 -14.88 -4.32 -12.62
CA LEU A 60 -16.29 -4.24 -12.90
C LEU A 60 -17.10 -5.30 -12.14
N CYS A 61 -16.61 -6.56 -12.12
CA CYS A 61 -17.22 -7.62 -11.33
C CYS A 61 -17.18 -7.31 -9.83
N ALA A 62 -16.05 -6.82 -9.32
CA ALA A 62 -15.93 -6.43 -7.93
C ALA A 62 -16.86 -5.27 -7.56
N TRP A 63 -17.00 -4.28 -8.44
CA TRP A 63 -17.91 -3.15 -8.26
C TRP A 63 -19.37 -3.60 -8.25
N LEU A 64 -19.79 -4.45 -9.20
CA LEU A 64 -21.15 -4.99 -9.27
C LEU A 64 -21.47 -5.87 -8.04
N ALA A 65 -20.53 -6.71 -7.63
CA ALA A 65 -20.66 -7.52 -6.42
C ALA A 65 -20.80 -6.64 -5.17
N GLY A 66 -19.95 -5.62 -5.05
CA GLY A 66 -20.01 -4.66 -3.95
C GLY A 66 -21.35 -3.92 -3.90
N TRP A 67 -21.85 -3.48 -5.05
CA TRP A 67 -23.13 -2.77 -5.12
C TRP A 67 -24.32 -3.62 -4.69
N LYS A 68 -24.30 -4.93 -5.02
CA LYS A 68 -25.40 -5.86 -4.68
C LYS A 68 -25.30 -6.43 -3.27
N LEU A 69 -24.09 -6.71 -2.79
CA LEU A 69 -23.86 -7.48 -1.57
C LEU A 69 -23.60 -6.61 -0.33
N LEU A 70 -23.09 -5.37 -0.51
CA LEU A 70 -22.85 -4.50 0.63
C LEU A 70 -24.16 -3.93 1.18
N PRO A 71 -24.45 -4.11 2.46
CA PRO A 71 -25.58 -3.47 3.09
C PRO A 71 -25.41 -1.95 3.03
N ARG A 72 -26.44 -1.24 2.68
CA ARG A 72 -26.43 0.23 2.70
C ARG A 72 -26.22 0.68 4.14
N PRO A 73 -25.20 1.47 4.43
CA PRO A 73 -24.94 1.93 5.78
C PRO A 73 -26.08 2.83 6.22
N THR A 74 -26.78 2.43 7.27
CA THR A 74 -27.76 3.24 7.98
C THR A 74 -27.02 4.13 9.00
N ILE A 75 -25.90 4.73 8.59
CA ILE A 75 -25.15 5.61 9.48
C ILE A 75 -25.84 6.99 9.42
N LYS A 76 -26.72 7.25 10.37
CA LYS A 76 -27.07 8.62 10.77
C LYS A 76 -25.84 9.26 11.42
N ASN A 77 -24.90 9.69 10.62
CA ASN A 77 -23.83 10.55 11.11
C ASN A 77 -24.27 11.99 10.83
N ASP A 78 -24.82 12.64 11.85
CA ASP A 78 -25.23 14.05 11.79
C ASP A 78 -24.04 15.03 11.75
N LYS A 79 -22.81 14.53 11.75
CA LYS A 79 -21.60 15.36 11.63
C LYS A 79 -21.08 15.34 10.19
N PRO A 80 -20.94 16.50 9.55
CA PRO A 80 -20.30 16.57 8.24
C PRO A 80 -18.88 16.00 8.35
N LEU A 81 -18.57 15.01 7.50
CA LEU A 81 -17.21 14.50 7.35
C LEU A 81 -16.33 15.63 6.79
N SER A 82 -15.66 16.37 7.66
CA SER A 82 -14.65 17.33 7.26
C SER A 82 -13.38 16.57 6.88
N LEU A 83 -13.12 16.47 5.59
CA LEU A 83 -11.87 15.90 5.10
C LEU A 83 -10.74 16.94 5.32
N ASP A 84 -9.65 16.52 5.94
CA ASP A 84 -8.47 17.38 6.10
C ASP A 84 -7.68 17.45 4.77
N TRP A 85 -8.18 18.29 3.86
CA TRP A 85 -7.55 18.49 2.54
C TRP A 85 -6.11 18.95 2.62
N MET A 86 -5.79 19.81 3.60
CA MET A 86 -4.43 20.32 3.79
C MET A 86 -3.49 19.21 4.26
N GLY A 87 -3.93 18.38 5.21
CA GLY A 87 -3.18 17.21 5.67
C GLY A 87 -2.96 16.20 4.52
N LEU A 88 -3.98 16.01 3.66
CA LEU A 88 -3.88 15.17 2.49
C LEU A 88 -2.83 15.67 1.49
N ILE A 89 -2.83 16.96 1.18
CA ILE A 89 -1.85 17.58 0.27
C ILE A 89 -0.43 17.46 0.86
N LEU A 90 -0.26 17.74 2.15
CA LEU A 90 1.04 17.64 2.80
C LEU A 90 1.63 16.24 2.70
N ILE A 91 0.84 15.19 2.94
CA ILE A 91 1.32 13.80 2.88
C ILE A 91 1.55 13.35 1.44
N LEU A 92 0.67 13.72 0.50
CA LEU A 92 0.82 13.40 -0.92
C LEU A 92 2.06 14.04 -1.55
N CYS A 93 2.42 15.26 -1.13
CA CYS A 93 3.62 15.93 -1.63
C CYS A 93 4.89 15.43 -0.93
N SER A 94 4.81 15.10 0.36
CA SER A 94 6.00 14.70 1.13
C SER A 94 6.61 13.39 0.65
N LEU A 95 5.78 12.37 0.38
CA LEU A 95 6.26 11.04 0.01
C LEU A 95 7.07 11.01 -1.30
N PRO A 96 6.60 11.59 -2.43
CA PRO A 96 7.39 11.66 -3.66
C PRO A 96 8.69 12.45 -3.48
N LEU A 97 8.65 13.58 -2.77
CA LEU A 97 9.83 14.40 -2.52
C LEU A 97 10.90 13.63 -1.75
N LEU A 98 10.51 12.87 -0.72
CA LEU A 98 11.43 12.01 0.01
C LEU A 98 11.98 10.89 -0.86
N MET A 99 11.13 10.23 -1.65
CA MET A 99 11.57 9.15 -2.53
C MET A 99 12.58 9.63 -3.56
N GLU A 100 12.33 10.76 -4.23
CA GLU A 100 13.27 11.32 -5.19
C GLU A 100 14.55 11.83 -4.53
N GLY A 101 14.44 12.45 -3.35
CA GLY A 101 15.62 12.87 -2.58
C GLY A 101 16.51 11.69 -2.17
N ILE A 102 15.93 10.58 -1.69
CA ILE A 102 16.68 9.37 -1.31
C ILE A 102 17.37 8.75 -2.53
N LYS A 103 16.65 8.61 -3.65
CA LYS A 103 17.22 8.08 -4.89
C LYS A 103 18.41 8.92 -5.36
N GLY A 104 18.23 10.24 -5.37
CA GLY A 104 19.26 11.15 -5.85
C GLY A 104 20.52 11.13 -4.99
N VAL A 105 20.40 11.00 -3.68
CA VAL A 105 21.56 10.86 -2.78
C VAL A 105 22.25 9.50 -2.97
N SER A 106 21.48 8.43 -3.24
CA SER A 106 22.05 7.09 -3.42
C SER A 106 22.76 6.89 -4.76
N LEU A 107 22.28 7.53 -5.83
CA LEU A 107 22.76 7.30 -7.20
C LEU A 107 23.83 8.33 -7.66
N ASN A 108 23.83 9.54 -7.13
CA ASN A 108 24.71 10.63 -7.57
C ASN A 108 25.70 11.04 -6.47
N SER A 109 26.93 10.59 -6.61
CA SER A 109 28.03 10.96 -5.70
C SER A 109 28.58 12.38 -5.91
N GLY A 110 28.12 13.14 -6.91
CA GLY A 110 28.75 14.39 -7.35
C GLY A 110 27.96 15.69 -7.17
N GLU A 111 26.63 15.68 -7.28
CA GLU A 111 25.79 16.89 -7.12
C GLU A 111 24.65 16.64 -6.13
N ASN A 112 24.97 16.67 -4.85
CA ASN A 112 24.00 16.33 -3.78
C ASN A 112 23.09 17.49 -3.36
N SER A 113 23.36 18.74 -3.75
CA SER A 113 22.63 19.90 -3.23
C SER A 113 21.13 19.88 -3.55
N GLY A 114 20.75 19.56 -4.79
CA GLY A 114 19.34 19.45 -5.19
C GLY A 114 18.59 18.34 -4.46
N ASN A 115 19.23 17.20 -4.28
CA ASN A 115 18.65 16.03 -3.61
C ASN A 115 18.48 16.24 -2.10
N ILE A 116 19.42 16.93 -1.46
CA ILE A 116 19.33 17.33 -0.06
C ILE A 116 18.18 18.33 0.15
N ILE A 117 17.97 19.26 -0.80
CA ILE A 117 16.84 20.18 -0.75
C ILE A 117 15.51 19.40 -0.83
N LEU A 118 15.37 18.44 -1.76
CA LEU A 118 14.18 17.61 -1.87
C LEU A 118 13.89 16.83 -0.58
N LEU A 119 14.93 16.23 0.02
CA LEU A 119 14.81 15.55 1.32
C LEU A 119 14.36 16.50 2.43
N SER A 120 14.97 17.68 2.49
CA SER A 120 14.67 18.67 3.52
C SER A 120 13.22 19.18 3.40
N VAL A 121 12.76 19.46 2.18
CA VAL A 121 11.39 19.91 1.91
C VAL A 121 10.39 18.77 2.20
N GLY A 122 10.70 17.53 1.79
CA GLY A 122 9.86 16.38 2.10
C GLY A 122 9.75 16.13 3.60
N ALA A 123 10.86 16.20 4.34
CA ALA A 123 10.89 16.09 5.79
C ALA A 123 10.12 17.24 6.48
N LEU A 124 10.24 18.46 5.97
CA LEU A 124 9.48 19.62 6.44
C LEU A 124 7.96 19.38 6.28
N PHE A 125 7.53 18.88 5.14
CA PHE A 125 6.11 18.59 4.88
C PHE A 125 5.57 17.50 5.82
N ILE A 126 6.34 16.45 6.10
CA ILE A 126 5.97 15.46 7.12
C ILE A 126 5.90 16.09 8.51
N GLY A 127 6.86 16.92 8.87
CA GLY A 127 6.85 17.63 10.14
C GLY A 127 5.61 18.53 10.30
N LEU A 128 5.26 19.28 9.26
CA LEU A 128 4.04 20.11 9.23
C LEU A 128 2.77 19.25 9.31
N PHE A 129 2.72 18.10 8.61
CA PHE A 129 1.61 17.17 8.69
C PHE A 129 1.43 16.62 10.11
N ILE A 130 2.52 16.19 10.75
CA ILE A 130 2.50 15.68 12.13
C ILE A 130 2.02 16.78 13.10
N PHE A 131 2.59 17.98 12.99
CA PHE A 131 2.22 19.12 13.84
C PHE A 131 0.73 19.47 13.67
N ARG A 132 0.24 19.52 12.43
CA ARG A 132 -1.15 19.78 12.10
C ARG A 132 -2.07 18.69 12.65
N SER A 133 -1.70 17.40 12.50
CA SER A 133 -2.48 16.25 12.96
C SER A 133 -2.73 16.26 14.48
N PHE A 134 -1.85 16.90 15.26
CA PHE A 134 -2.07 17.08 16.70
C PHE A 134 -2.95 18.29 17.06
N ARG A 135 -3.18 19.22 16.11
CA ARG A 135 -3.90 20.46 16.36
C ARG A 135 -5.35 20.48 15.91
N ILE A 136 -5.73 19.56 15.03
CA ILE A 136 -7.07 19.53 14.41
C ILE A 136 -7.92 18.46 15.09
N ASP A 137 -9.21 18.76 15.28
CA ASP A 137 -10.18 17.85 15.92
C ASP A 137 -10.51 16.62 15.05
N SER A 138 -10.43 16.74 13.71
CA SER A 138 -10.64 15.65 12.76
C SER A 138 -9.44 15.50 11.82
N PRO A 139 -8.28 15.01 12.32
CA PRO A 139 -7.11 14.81 11.48
C PRO A 139 -7.29 13.61 10.54
N LEU A 140 -6.59 13.64 9.40
CA LEU A 140 -6.56 12.52 8.44
C LEU A 140 -6.07 11.23 9.12
N LEU A 141 -5.08 11.34 10.00
CA LEU A 141 -4.54 10.25 10.80
C LEU A 141 -4.54 10.63 12.28
N HIS A 142 -5.20 9.83 13.10
CA HIS A 142 -5.19 10.01 14.55
C HIS A 142 -3.86 9.53 15.16
N LEU A 143 -2.83 10.37 15.09
CA LEU A 143 -1.50 10.05 15.63
C LEU A 143 -1.50 9.79 17.13
N SER A 144 -2.55 10.22 17.85
CA SER A 144 -2.75 9.91 19.27
C SER A 144 -2.84 8.40 19.56
N LEU A 145 -3.21 7.57 18.57
CA LEU A 145 -3.24 6.11 18.70
C LEU A 145 -1.84 5.52 18.97
N PHE A 146 -0.78 6.17 18.50
CA PHE A 146 0.60 5.75 18.78
C PHE A 146 1.02 5.94 20.25
N LYS A 147 0.24 6.62 21.07
CA LYS A 147 0.45 6.66 22.53
C LYS A 147 0.12 5.32 23.20
N HIS A 148 -0.71 4.49 22.58
CA HIS A 148 -1.03 3.15 23.08
C HIS A 148 0.01 2.14 22.63
N ARG A 149 0.72 1.55 23.59
CA ARG A 149 1.82 0.58 23.33
C ARG A 149 1.39 -0.58 22.42
N GLY A 150 0.18 -1.12 22.62
CA GLY A 150 -0.34 -2.21 21.79
C GLY A 150 -0.49 -1.82 20.32
N PHE A 151 -1.02 -0.61 20.05
CA PHE A 151 -1.13 -0.09 18.69
C PHE A 151 0.25 0.14 18.05
N THR A 152 1.17 0.75 18.78
CA THR A 152 2.52 1.05 18.29
C THR A 152 3.29 -0.23 17.96
N LEU A 153 3.25 -1.24 18.85
CA LEU A 153 3.88 -2.53 18.59
C LEU A 153 3.27 -3.24 17.37
N SER A 154 1.95 -3.24 17.24
CA SER A 154 1.26 -3.83 16.08
C SER A 154 1.60 -3.10 14.78
N ALA A 155 1.66 -1.77 14.80
CA ALA A 155 2.05 -0.96 13.65
C ALA A 155 3.52 -1.21 13.26
N LEU A 156 4.42 -1.34 14.23
CA LEU A 156 5.83 -1.65 13.99
C LEU A 156 6.00 -3.05 13.38
N LEU A 157 5.33 -4.05 13.93
CA LEU A 157 5.33 -5.41 13.38
C LEU A 157 4.79 -5.45 11.96
N MET A 158 3.72 -4.72 11.69
CA MET A 158 3.18 -4.58 10.32
C MET A 158 4.16 -3.88 9.37
N ALA A 159 4.85 -2.84 9.84
CA ALA A 159 5.85 -2.13 9.04
C ALA A 159 7.05 -3.05 8.70
N ILE A 160 7.57 -3.79 9.68
CA ILE A 160 8.67 -4.74 9.48
C ILE A 160 8.22 -5.88 8.55
N GLY A 161 7.05 -6.48 8.80
CA GLY A 161 6.50 -7.54 7.95
C GLY A 161 6.27 -7.07 6.51
N GLY A 162 5.75 -5.85 6.34
CA GLY A 162 5.61 -5.21 5.04
C GLY A 162 6.96 -4.99 4.35
N ALA A 163 7.96 -4.49 5.05
CA ALA A 163 9.30 -4.27 4.51
C ALA A 163 9.96 -5.58 4.05
N VAL A 164 9.84 -6.65 4.83
CA VAL A 164 10.34 -7.98 4.44
C VAL A 164 9.58 -8.52 3.23
N ASN A 165 8.25 -8.43 3.23
CA ASN A 165 7.43 -8.94 2.14
C ASN A 165 7.69 -8.21 0.81
N PHE A 166 7.59 -6.88 0.82
CA PHE A 166 7.81 -6.08 -0.40
C PHE A 166 9.29 -6.05 -0.80
N GLY A 167 10.21 -6.03 0.17
CA GLY A 167 11.65 -6.13 -0.10
C GLY A 167 12.01 -7.44 -0.77
N GLY A 168 11.47 -8.56 -0.29
CA GLY A 168 11.65 -9.87 -0.90
C GLY A 168 11.11 -9.93 -2.34
N GLN A 169 9.89 -9.44 -2.56
CA GLN A 169 9.29 -9.40 -3.90
C GLN A 169 10.08 -8.53 -4.90
N PHE A 170 10.80 -7.54 -4.43
CA PHE A 170 11.63 -6.69 -5.28
C PHE A 170 13.05 -7.25 -5.47
N LEU A 171 13.68 -7.72 -4.39
CA LEU A 171 15.08 -8.16 -4.41
C LEU A 171 15.28 -9.51 -5.08
N LEU A 172 14.31 -10.45 -4.92
CA LEU A 172 14.43 -11.78 -5.53
C LEU A 172 14.48 -11.74 -7.06
N PRO A 173 13.57 -11.05 -7.78
CA PRO A 173 13.68 -10.94 -9.23
C PRO A 173 14.97 -10.25 -9.67
N LEU A 174 15.41 -9.24 -8.93
CA LEU A 174 16.63 -8.50 -9.23
C LEU A 174 17.87 -9.43 -9.10
N TYR A 175 17.90 -10.24 -8.05
CA TYR A 175 18.97 -11.21 -7.81
C TYR A 175 19.05 -12.25 -8.95
N PHE A 176 17.91 -12.86 -9.34
CA PHE A 176 17.89 -13.83 -10.42
C PHE A 176 18.29 -13.22 -11.75
N ARG A 177 17.88 -11.99 -12.02
CA ARG A 177 18.24 -11.29 -13.25
C ARG A 177 19.73 -10.90 -13.29
N ASP A 178 20.24 -10.27 -12.24
CA ASP A 178 21.57 -9.61 -12.26
C ASP A 178 22.70 -10.56 -11.87
N VAL A 179 22.41 -11.58 -11.03
CA VAL A 179 23.41 -12.53 -10.56
C VAL A 179 23.34 -13.86 -11.30
N CYS A 180 22.13 -14.39 -11.52
CA CYS A 180 21.93 -15.67 -12.19
C CYS A 180 21.81 -15.53 -13.70
N HIS A 181 21.65 -14.30 -14.24
CA HIS A 181 21.49 -14.00 -15.67
C HIS A 181 20.30 -14.72 -16.32
N GLU A 182 19.28 -15.07 -15.54
CA GLU A 182 18.08 -15.73 -16.01
C GLU A 182 17.17 -14.78 -16.80
N ALA A 183 16.47 -15.30 -17.80
CA ALA A 183 15.50 -14.50 -18.54
C ALA A 183 14.31 -14.10 -17.63
N LEU A 184 13.78 -12.90 -17.82
CA LEU A 184 12.65 -12.37 -17.03
C LEU A 184 11.42 -13.30 -16.97
N ALA A 185 11.24 -14.11 -18.01
CA ALA A 185 10.17 -15.10 -18.11
C ALA A 185 10.38 -16.28 -17.14
N ASP A 186 11.62 -16.74 -17.05
CA ASP A 186 12.00 -17.88 -16.21
C ASP A 186 12.01 -17.47 -14.72
N VAL A 187 12.39 -16.23 -14.44
CA VAL A 187 12.31 -15.65 -13.09
C VAL A 187 10.87 -15.65 -12.56
N GLY A 188 9.88 -15.33 -13.41
CA GLY A 188 8.46 -15.38 -13.02
C GLY A 188 7.98 -16.79 -12.66
N LEU A 189 8.52 -17.82 -13.31
CA LEU A 189 8.21 -19.23 -13.03
C LEU A 189 8.96 -19.76 -11.80
N LEU A 190 10.21 -19.31 -11.58
CA LEU A 190 11.01 -19.69 -10.41
C LEU A 190 10.49 -19.11 -9.08
N LEU A 191 9.75 -18.01 -9.15
CA LEU A 191 9.18 -17.34 -7.96
C LEU A 191 7.81 -17.89 -7.53
N THR A 192 7.29 -18.90 -8.22
CA THR A 192 6.03 -19.59 -7.92
C THR A 192 6.25 -20.91 -7.28
#